data_c6d3744681cf12d0b50935ee7e80dce4
#
_entry.id   c6d3744681cf12d0b50935ee7e80dce4
#
_cell.length_a   1.000
_cell.length_b   1.000
_cell.length_c   1.000
_cell.angle_alpha   90.00
_cell.angle_beta   90.00
_cell.angle_gamma   90.00
#
_symmetry.space_group_name_H-M   'P 1'
#
loop_
_entity.id
_entity.type
_entity.pdbx_description
1 polymer ?
#
loop_
_entity_poly.entity_id
_entity_poly.type
_entity_poly.pdbx_seq_one_letter_code
_entity_poly.pdbx_strand_id
1 'polypeptide(L)'
;MNSLQSVSSGREFLLQPQRPYRPAAYRSNFADYDTSGFDECCPTVSECQYPAGKFAGATMPDHGDLWSMAWEYNVRYGELLFEAKGKSLPYIFRKRARLEGNAIVLRYEIASIGSQEFAFLWSAHPLFAVEPGCRIVLPDEVSRLFVNWSHDGRLGEFGDSCGWPIACTRKGVEVDLAQVASANARTAEKLFTSRLSKGRCAILYPGGDESIALHFDPLRVPYLGLWICQGGWPSPENGHFTVALEPCNGRPDSLREAIQRNECDVLKPGQKKSWEIRIEVSP
;
A
#
# COMPACT_ATOMS: atom_id res chain seq x y z
N MET A 1 -11.23 -4.14 -2.11
CA MET A 1 -11.92 -3.87 -3.42
C MET A 1 -11.31 -4.78 -4.47
N ASN A 2 -12.13 -5.57 -5.18
CA ASN A 2 -11.59 -6.62 -6.05
C ASN A 2 -11.50 -6.23 -7.53
N SER A 3 -12.21 -5.19 -7.95
CA SER A 3 -12.24 -4.72 -9.35
C SER A 3 -12.46 -3.21 -9.39
N LEU A 4 -11.80 -2.56 -10.33
CA LEU A 4 -11.95 -1.16 -10.68
C LEU A 4 -11.76 -1.03 -12.19
N GLN A 5 -12.86 -0.84 -12.90
CA GLN A 5 -12.85 -0.80 -14.38
C GLN A 5 -13.19 0.58 -14.92
N SER A 6 -12.52 0.96 -16.00
CA SER A 6 -12.92 2.07 -16.85
C SER A 6 -14.21 1.73 -17.57
N VAL A 7 -15.22 2.59 -17.48
CA VAL A 7 -16.47 2.40 -18.21
C VAL A 7 -16.29 2.60 -19.71
N SER A 8 -15.36 3.48 -20.11
CA SER A 8 -15.13 3.82 -21.51
C SER A 8 -14.31 2.77 -22.27
N SER A 9 -13.25 2.25 -21.67
CA SER A 9 -12.34 1.28 -22.32
C SER A 9 -12.53 -0.16 -21.89
N GLY A 10 -13.18 -0.39 -20.73
CA GLY A 10 -13.26 -1.69 -20.09
C GLY A 10 -11.97 -2.14 -19.40
N ARG A 11 -10.93 -1.28 -19.34
CA ARG A 11 -9.67 -1.62 -18.66
C ARG A 11 -9.90 -1.89 -17.19
N GLU A 12 -9.41 -3.03 -16.71
CA GLU A 12 -9.32 -3.36 -15.29
C GLU A 12 -8.01 -2.80 -14.72
N PHE A 13 -8.11 -1.95 -13.71
CA PHE A 13 -6.95 -1.30 -13.08
C PHE A 13 -6.38 -2.07 -11.91
N LEU A 14 -7.13 -3.00 -11.31
CA LEU A 14 -6.63 -3.82 -10.22
C LEU A 14 -6.17 -5.19 -10.70
N LEU A 15 -5.07 -5.66 -10.16
CA LEU A 15 -4.59 -7.01 -10.43
C LEU A 15 -5.68 -8.01 -10.08
N GLN A 16 -6.01 -8.89 -11.02
CA GLN A 16 -7.01 -9.93 -10.84
C GLN A 16 -6.37 -11.21 -10.31
N PRO A 17 -7.10 -11.99 -9.48
CA PRO A 17 -6.55 -13.18 -8.86
C PRO A 17 -6.22 -14.25 -9.91
N GLN A 18 -5.03 -14.83 -9.81
CA GLN A 18 -4.63 -15.98 -10.61
C GLN A 18 -5.16 -17.31 -10.05
N ARG A 19 -5.67 -17.31 -8.83
CA ARG A 19 -6.24 -18.45 -8.10
C ARG A 19 -7.67 -18.14 -7.69
N PRO A 20 -8.51 -19.16 -7.49
CA PRO A 20 -9.84 -18.94 -6.91
C PRO A 20 -9.72 -18.23 -5.56
N TYR A 21 -10.55 -17.21 -5.35
CA TYR A 21 -10.64 -16.53 -4.07
C TYR A 21 -11.03 -17.52 -2.96
N ARG A 22 -10.31 -17.46 -1.84
CA ARG A 22 -10.65 -18.15 -0.60
C ARG A 22 -10.48 -17.20 0.57
N PRO A 23 -11.39 -17.21 1.57
CA PRO A 23 -11.23 -16.38 2.76
C PRO A 23 -9.91 -16.69 3.48
N ALA A 24 -9.17 -15.66 3.82
CA ALA A 24 -7.95 -15.81 4.60
C ALA A 24 -8.28 -16.13 6.06
N ALA A 25 -7.53 -17.03 6.66
CA ALA A 25 -7.56 -17.19 8.10
C ALA A 25 -6.75 -16.05 8.76
N TYR A 26 -7.18 -15.62 9.94
CA TYR A 26 -6.45 -14.59 10.69
C TYR A 26 -5.01 -15.04 11.00
N ARG A 27 -4.04 -14.16 10.77
CA ARG A 27 -2.59 -14.42 10.86
C ARG A 27 -2.03 -15.34 9.78
N SER A 28 -2.71 -15.50 8.66
CA SER A 28 -2.12 -16.16 7.50
C SER A 28 -1.05 -15.28 6.86
N ASN A 29 -0.16 -15.90 6.10
CA ASN A 29 0.77 -15.18 5.25
C ASN A 29 0.02 -14.71 3.99
N PHE A 30 0.15 -13.44 3.65
CA PHE A 30 -0.52 -12.81 2.50
C PHE A 30 -0.16 -13.50 1.17
N ALA A 31 1.11 -13.90 1.02
CA ALA A 31 1.60 -14.56 -0.19
C ALA A 31 0.93 -15.92 -0.48
N ASP A 32 0.30 -16.56 0.51
CA ASP A 32 -0.38 -17.85 0.33
C ASP A 32 -1.78 -17.71 -0.28
N TYR A 33 -2.28 -16.48 -0.44
CA TYR A 33 -3.62 -16.17 -0.93
C TYR A 33 -3.59 -15.58 -2.35
N ASP A 34 -4.66 -14.95 -2.77
CA ASP A 34 -4.82 -14.45 -4.14
C ASP A 34 -3.94 -13.26 -4.49
N THR A 35 -3.49 -12.49 -3.48
CA THR A 35 -2.58 -11.34 -3.66
C THR A 35 -2.99 -10.43 -4.82
N SER A 36 -4.24 -9.98 -4.81
CA SER A 36 -4.86 -9.19 -5.88
C SER A 36 -5.76 -8.10 -5.31
N GLY A 37 -6.24 -7.20 -6.16
CA GLY A 37 -7.21 -6.19 -5.76
C GLY A 37 -6.61 -5.06 -4.90
N PHE A 38 -7.42 -4.54 -3.98
CA PHE A 38 -7.05 -3.44 -3.10
C PHE A 38 -7.44 -3.75 -1.66
N ASP A 39 -6.46 -4.01 -0.83
CA ASP A 39 -6.59 -4.26 0.61
C ASP A 39 -6.09 -3.09 1.46
N GLU A 40 -6.33 -3.17 2.78
CA GLU A 40 -5.86 -2.22 3.78
C GLU A 40 -4.90 -2.93 4.74
N CYS A 41 -3.69 -2.41 4.90
CA CYS A 41 -2.74 -2.89 5.90
C CYS A 41 -2.85 -2.06 7.18
N CYS A 42 -3.15 -2.68 8.31
CA CYS A 42 -3.17 -2.06 9.64
C CYS A 42 -3.19 -3.16 10.71
N PRO A 43 -2.39 -3.06 11.80
CA PRO A 43 -1.57 -1.93 12.23
C PRO A 43 -0.10 -2.00 11.78
N THR A 44 0.25 -2.89 10.88
CA THR A 44 1.57 -3.07 10.28
C THR A 44 1.41 -3.51 8.82
N VAL A 45 2.47 -3.43 8.01
CA VAL A 45 2.52 -4.10 6.70
C VAL A 45 3.22 -5.45 6.85
N SER A 46 4.46 -5.51 7.32
CA SER A 46 5.13 -6.77 7.58
C SER A 46 4.90 -7.28 9.01
N GLU A 47 4.91 -8.61 9.18
CA GLU A 47 4.80 -9.22 10.51
C GLU A 47 5.90 -8.73 11.44
N CYS A 48 5.52 -8.39 12.67
CA CYS A 48 6.47 -8.03 13.71
C CYS A 48 5.86 -8.21 15.11
N GLN A 49 6.72 -8.11 16.12
CA GLN A 49 6.26 -7.99 17.50
C GLN A 49 6.29 -6.54 17.96
N TYR A 50 5.24 -6.10 18.65
CA TYR A 50 5.18 -4.77 19.24
C TYR A 50 6.34 -4.59 20.22
N PRO A 51 7.18 -3.52 20.08
CA PRO A 51 8.50 -3.51 20.72
C PRO A 51 8.49 -3.21 22.23
N ALA A 52 7.51 -2.45 22.73
CA ALA A 52 7.57 -1.94 24.11
C ALA A 52 6.18 -1.55 24.66
N GLY A 53 6.12 -1.21 25.94
CA GLY A 53 4.91 -0.72 26.62
C GLY A 53 3.89 -1.82 26.91
N LYS A 54 2.61 -1.44 27.00
CA LYS A 54 1.52 -2.36 27.39
C LYS A 54 1.31 -3.49 26.38
N PHE A 55 1.66 -3.27 25.13
CA PHE A 55 1.47 -4.23 24.03
C PHE A 55 2.76 -4.98 23.68
N ALA A 56 3.83 -4.83 24.47
CA ALA A 56 5.12 -5.51 24.23
C ALA A 56 4.92 -7.01 24.03
N GLY A 57 5.53 -7.54 22.94
CA GLY A 57 5.43 -8.95 22.57
C GLY A 57 4.13 -9.35 21.86
N ALA A 58 3.15 -8.46 21.71
CA ALA A 58 1.97 -8.74 20.89
C ALA A 58 2.39 -8.87 19.41
N THR A 59 1.93 -9.93 18.75
CA THR A 59 2.20 -10.15 17.33
C THR A 59 1.31 -9.25 16.49
N MET A 60 1.93 -8.43 15.65
CA MET A 60 1.30 -7.72 14.55
C MET A 60 1.40 -8.63 13.31
N PRO A 61 0.28 -9.12 12.77
CA PRO A 61 0.33 -10.12 11.70
C PRO A 61 0.76 -9.52 10.36
N ASP A 62 1.18 -10.38 9.45
CA ASP A 62 1.53 -10.03 8.08
C ASP A 62 0.38 -9.28 7.37
N HIS A 63 0.65 -8.13 6.78
CA HIS A 63 -0.30 -7.16 6.22
C HIS A 63 -1.36 -6.67 7.23
N GLY A 64 -1.13 -6.88 8.52
CA GLY A 64 -2.01 -6.44 9.61
C GLY A 64 -3.28 -7.27 9.77
N ASP A 65 -4.23 -6.71 10.51
CA ASP A 65 -5.48 -7.38 10.82
C ASP A 65 -6.47 -7.37 9.65
N LEU A 66 -6.56 -6.25 8.92
CA LEU A 66 -7.73 -5.86 8.14
C LEU A 66 -7.98 -6.70 6.88
N TRP A 67 -6.92 -7.14 6.19
CA TRP A 67 -7.05 -7.91 4.95
C TRP A 67 -7.63 -9.31 5.15
N SER A 68 -7.39 -9.91 6.34
CA SER A 68 -7.78 -11.29 6.68
C SER A 68 -9.02 -11.37 7.57
N MET A 69 -9.71 -10.24 7.79
CA MET A 69 -10.88 -10.16 8.64
C MET A 69 -12.15 -9.94 7.82
N ALA A 70 -13.27 -10.52 8.28
CA ALA A 70 -14.57 -10.11 7.79
C ALA A 70 -14.91 -8.71 8.29
N TRP A 71 -15.41 -7.87 7.40
CA TRP A 71 -15.88 -6.53 7.72
C TRP A 71 -17.39 -6.51 7.80
N GLU A 72 -17.94 -5.80 8.78
CA GLU A 72 -19.33 -5.42 8.75
C GLU A 72 -19.52 -4.34 7.70
N TYR A 73 -20.62 -4.40 6.94
CA TYR A 73 -20.90 -3.39 5.93
C TYR A 73 -22.36 -2.97 5.89
N ASN A 74 -22.58 -1.77 5.44
CA ASN A 74 -23.92 -1.19 5.23
C ASN A 74 -23.89 -0.25 4.02
N VAL A 75 -25.05 -0.05 3.40
CA VAL A 75 -25.23 0.92 2.31
C VAL A 75 -26.19 2.00 2.78
N ARG A 76 -25.73 3.25 2.79
CA ARG A 76 -26.59 4.40 3.16
C ARG A 76 -26.31 5.58 2.24
N TYR A 77 -27.37 6.17 1.70
CA TYR A 77 -27.29 7.39 0.88
C TYR A 77 -26.29 7.29 -0.29
N GLY A 78 -26.17 6.12 -0.91
CA GLY A 78 -25.22 5.89 -2.00
C GLY A 78 -23.77 5.70 -1.58
N GLU A 79 -23.47 5.63 -0.28
CA GLU A 79 -22.17 5.29 0.26
C GLU A 79 -22.14 3.85 0.79
N LEU A 80 -21.01 3.17 0.57
CA LEU A 80 -20.68 1.92 1.22
C LEU A 80 -19.94 2.24 2.53
N LEU A 81 -20.44 1.72 3.64
CA LEU A 81 -19.87 1.90 4.98
C LEU A 81 -19.34 0.55 5.43
N PHE A 82 -18.07 0.52 5.82
CA PHE A 82 -17.41 -0.68 6.34
C PHE A 82 -16.85 -0.42 7.72
N GLU A 83 -16.92 -1.42 8.61
CA GLU A 83 -16.34 -1.38 9.94
C GLU A 83 -15.67 -2.71 10.25
N ALA A 84 -14.48 -2.65 10.87
CA ALA A 84 -13.77 -3.79 11.41
C ALA A 84 -13.17 -3.44 12.78
N LYS A 85 -13.19 -4.40 13.72
CA LYS A 85 -12.58 -4.25 15.04
C LYS A 85 -11.23 -4.96 15.06
N GLY A 86 -10.15 -4.22 15.31
CA GLY A 86 -8.79 -4.75 15.40
C GLY A 86 -8.68 -5.90 16.41
N LYS A 87 -7.84 -6.88 16.08
CA LYS A 87 -7.56 -8.05 16.92
C LYS A 87 -6.21 -7.94 17.63
N SER A 88 -5.21 -7.38 16.95
CA SER A 88 -3.86 -7.22 17.51
C SER A 88 -3.75 -6.02 18.45
N LEU A 89 -4.48 -4.94 18.17
CA LEU A 89 -4.55 -3.72 18.98
C LEU A 89 -6.02 -3.28 19.16
N PRO A 90 -6.34 -2.52 20.22
CA PRO A 90 -7.72 -2.15 20.54
C PRO A 90 -8.20 -0.93 19.75
N TYR A 91 -8.55 -1.13 18.48
CA TYR A 91 -9.10 -0.11 17.60
C TYR A 91 -10.37 -0.57 16.90
N ILE A 92 -11.15 0.40 16.44
CA ILE A 92 -12.18 0.22 15.40
C ILE A 92 -11.69 0.96 14.16
N PHE A 93 -11.73 0.29 13.02
CA PHE A 93 -11.39 0.85 11.73
C PHE A 93 -12.65 0.98 10.87
N ARG A 94 -12.86 2.15 10.27
CA ARG A 94 -13.99 2.45 9.41
C ARG A 94 -13.52 2.92 8.05
N LYS A 95 -14.20 2.48 7.03
CA LYS A 95 -14.00 2.91 5.65
C LYS A 95 -15.35 3.28 5.04
N ARG A 96 -15.42 4.42 4.35
CA ARG A 96 -16.53 4.81 3.53
C ARG A 96 -16.05 4.92 2.10
N ALA A 97 -16.85 4.41 1.17
CA ALA A 97 -16.54 4.47 -0.26
C ALA A 97 -17.75 5.02 -1.02
N ARG A 98 -17.48 5.98 -1.92
CA ARG A 98 -18.49 6.53 -2.83
C ARG A 98 -17.90 6.84 -4.19
N LEU A 99 -18.74 6.84 -5.21
CA LEU A 99 -18.38 7.30 -6.55
C LEU A 99 -18.65 8.80 -6.69
N GLU A 100 -17.72 9.50 -7.30
CA GLU A 100 -17.83 10.93 -7.65
C GLU A 100 -17.31 11.14 -9.08
N GLY A 101 -18.20 11.08 -10.05
CA GLY A 101 -17.81 11.17 -11.46
C GLY A 101 -16.88 10.02 -11.86
N ASN A 102 -15.69 10.34 -12.29
CA ASN A 102 -14.62 9.40 -12.67
C ASN A 102 -13.73 8.98 -11.49
N ALA A 103 -14.13 9.25 -10.26
CA ALA A 103 -13.33 8.95 -9.08
C ALA A 103 -14.09 8.13 -8.04
N ILE A 104 -13.32 7.35 -7.27
CA ILE A 104 -13.74 6.74 -6.02
C ILE A 104 -13.14 7.55 -4.88
N VAL A 105 -13.97 7.98 -3.94
CA VAL A 105 -13.54 8.64 -2.72
C VAL A 105 -13.62 7.65 -1.57
N LEU A 106 -12.48 7.38 -0.93
CA LEU A 106 -12.33 6.50 0.21
C LEU A 106 -12.02 7.34 1.45
N ARG A 107 -12.94 7.35 2.41
CA ARG A 107 -12.73 8.03 3.71
C ARG A 107 -12.49 7.00 4.79
N TYR A 108 -11.46 7.22 5.55
CA TYR A 108 -10.99 6.33 6.61
C TYR A 108 -11.09 6.99 7.97
N GLU A 109 -11.42 6.20 8.99
CA GLU A 109 -11.33 6.57 10.40
C GLU A 109 -10.77 5.40 11.18
N ILE A 110 -9.79 5.66 12.04
CA ILE A 110 -9.36 4.74 13.09
C ILE A 110 -9.67 5.36 14.45
N ALA A 111 -10.29 4.59 15.34
CA ALA A 111 -10.67 5.02 16.68
C ALA A 111 -10.10 4.08 17.75
N SER A 112 -9.41 4.61 18.76
CA SER A 112 -8.97 3.82 19.90
C SER A 112 -10.15 3.47 20.80
N ILE A 113 -10.27 2.19 21.15
CA ILE A 113 -11.24 1.66 22.12
C ILE A 113 -10.54 1.12 23.38
N GLY A 114 -9.21 1.29 23.46
CA GLY A 114 -8.41 0.89 24.59
C GLY A 114 -8.17 2.01 25.60
N SER A 115 -7.60 1.64 26.74
CA SER A 115 -7.22 2.56 27.84
C SER A 115 -5.76 3.00 27.77
N GLN A 116 -4.99 2.53 26.80
CA GLN A 116 -3.58 2.85 26.58
C GLN A 116 -3.36 3.36 25.16
N GLU A 117 -2.39 4.25 24.99
CA GLU A 117 -1.96 4.66 23.67
C GLU A 117 -1.18 3.55 22.96
N PHE A 118 -1.23 3.54 21.66
CA PHE A 118 -0.45 2.62 20.83
C PHE A 118 -0.07 3.27 19.50
N ALA A 119 1.08 2.87 18.98
CA ALA A 119 1.53 3.21 17.65
C ALA A 119 0.91 2.27 16.62
N PHE A 120 0.69 2.76 15.41
CA PHE A 120 0.20 1.97 14.30
C PHE A 120 0.72 2.48 12.96
N LEU A 121 0.82 1.58 12.00
CA LEU A 121 0.92 1.89 10.58
C LEU A 121 -0.44 1.64 9.93
N TRP A 122 -0.74 2.44 8.94
CA TRP A 122 -1.77 2.18 7.95
C TRP A 122 -1.19 2.43 6.56
N SER A 123 -1.47 1.51 5.66
CA SER A 123 -1.11 1.65 4.25
C SER A 123 -2.30 1.21 3.39
N ALA A 124 -2.67 2.03 2.42
CA ALA A 124 -3.44 1.55 1.29
C ALA A 124 -2.59 0.53 0.52
N HIS A 125 -3.20 -0.56 0.05
CA HIS A 125 -2.47 -1.62 -0.64
C HIS A 125 -3.16 -2.01 -1.97
N PRO A 126 -3.29 -1.06 -2.92
CA PRO A 126 -3.82 -1.34 -4.25
C PRO A 126 -2.76 -2.03 -5.10
N LEU A 127 -2.99 -3.27 -5.49
CA LEU A 127 -2.19 -3.96 -6.49
C LEU A 127 -2.74 -3.62 -7.87
N PHE A 128 -2.03 -2.76 -8.61
CA PHE A 128 -2.47 -2.34 -9.94
C PHE A 128 -2.07 -3.34 -11.01
N ALA A 129 -3.01 -3.62 -11.91
CA ALA A 129 -2.73 -4.29 -13.16
C ALA A 129 -1.92 -3.34 -14.05
N VAL A 130 -0.74 -3.77 -14.43
CA VAL A 130 0.17 -2.99 -15.28
C VAL A 130 0.62 -3.81 -16.48
N GLU A 131 1.11 -3.14 -17.49
CA GLU A 131 1.71 -3.72 -18.68
C GLU A 131 3.06 -3.06 -18.97
N PRO A 132 3.95 -3.70 -19.73
CA PRO A 132 5.19 -3.07 -20.16
C PRO A 132 4.91 -1.74 -20.85
N GLY A 133 5.64 -0.70 -20.45
CA GLY A 133 5.43 0.66 -20.97
C GLY A 133 4.59 1.55 -20.05
N CYS A 134 3.91 1.01 -19.04
CA CYS A 134 3.31 1.84 -18.00
C CYS A 134 4.38 2.70 -17.33
N ARG A 135 3.99 3.92 -16.91
CA ARG A 135 4.88 4.84 -16.25
C ARG A 135 4.33 5.26 -14.88
N ILE A 136 5.14 5.09 -13.84
CA ILE A 136 4.85 5.57 -12.50
C ILE A 136 5.20 7.05 -12.41
N VAL A 137 4.28 7.85 -11.88
CA VAL A 137 4.45 9.29 -11.67
C VAL A 137 4.38 9.58 -10.19
N LEU A 138 5.44 10.17 -9.65
CA LEU A 138 5.52 10.67 -8.28
C LEU A 138 5.59 12.21 -8.29
N PRO A 139 5.38 12.88 -7.13
CA PRO A 139 5.61 14.33 -7.02
C PRO A 139 7.05 14.71 -7.41
N ASP A 140 7.21 15.86 -8.06
CA ASP A 140 8.51 16.35 -8.56
C ASP A 140 9.59 16.50 -7.46
N GLU A 141 9.16 16.62 -6.21
CA GLU A 141 10.04 16.71 -5.04
C GLU A 141 10.75 15.38 -4.73
N VAL A 142 10.26 14.25 -5.28
CA VAL A 142 10.83 12.94 -5.03
C VAL A 142 12.01 12.71 -5.96
N SER A 143 13.22 12.72 -5.41
CA SER A 143 14.46 12.42 -6.13
C SER A 143 15.20 11.21 -5.59
N ARG A 144 14.81 10.72 -4.41
CA ARG A 144 15.39 9.55 -3.75
C ARG A 144 14.31 8.75 -3.03
N LEU A 145 14.52 7.43 -2.97
CA LEU A 145 13.64 6.49 -2.27
C LEU A 145 14.45 5.70 -1.22
N PHE A 146 13.82 5.41 -0.09
CA PHE A 146 14.33 4.53 0.94
C PHE A 146 14.11 3.08 0.50
N VAL A 147 15.13 2.23 0.60
CA VAL A 147 15.05 0.80 0.28
C VAL A 147 14.53 0.05 1.51
N ASN A 148 13.29 -0.44 1.44
CA ASN A 148 12.76 -1.35 2.44
C ASN A 148 13.17 -2.79 2.13
N TRP A 149 13.08 -3.15 0.86
CA TRP A 149 13.54 -4.44 0.35
C TRP A 149 13.79 -4.34 -1.16
N SER A 150 14.79 -5.06 -1.63
CA SER A 150 15.14 -5.16 -3.05
C SER A 150 15.56 -6.58 -3.37
N HIS A 151 14.97 -7.16 -4.42
CA HIS A 151 15.31 -8.51 -4.87
C HIS A 151 16.82 -8.63 -5.13
N ASP A 152 17.46 -9.63 -4.51
CA ASP A 152 18.92 -9.85 -4.52
C ASP A 152 19.74 -8.62 -4.08
N GLY A 153 19.18 -7.72 -3.29
CA GLY A 153 19.83 -6.49 -2.87
C GLY A 153 20.21 -5.57 -4.02
N ARG A 154 19.55 -5.67 -5.16
CA ARG A 154 19.90 -4.98 -6.42
C ARG A 154 20.05 -3.48 -6.27
N LEU A 155 19.15 -2.83 -5.53
CA LEU A 155 19.16 -1.38 -5.28
C LEU A 155 19.80 -1.00 -3.93
N GLY A 156 20.14 -1.97 -3.10
CA GLY A 156 20.69 -1.80 -1.76
C GLY A 156 20.06 -2.74 -0.74
N GLU A 157 20.53 -2.63 0.50
CA GLU A 157 19.96 -3.32 1.66
C GLU A 157 18.94 -2.44 2.36
N PHE A 158 18.22 -3.03 3.34
CA PHE A 158 17.32 -2.28 4.20
C PHE A 158 17.99 -1.05 4.83
N GLY A 159 17.41 0.11 4.63
CA GLY A 159 17.91 1.38 5.14
C GLY A 159 18.73 2.19 4.15
N ASP A 160 19.20 1.59 3.06
CA ASP A 160 19.85 2.31 1.98
C ASP A 160 18.86 3.25 1.27
N SER A 161 19.37 4.04 0.33
CA SER A 161 18.54 4.87 -0.53
C SER A 161 19.00 4.80 -1.98
N CYS A 162 18.08 4.76 -2.91
CA CYS A 162 18.33 4.80 -4.34
C CYS A 162 17.78 6.08 -4.97
N GLY A 163 18.22 6.40 -6.18
CA GLY A 163 17.70 7.53 -6.98
C GLY A 163 16.28 7.27 -7.49
N TRP A 164 15.58 8.33 -7.85
CA TRP A 164 14.30 8.32 -8.54
C TRP A 164 14.25 9.44 -9.58
N PRO A 165 13.74 9.23 -10.81
CA PRO A 165 13.30 7.95 -11.37
C PRO A 165 14.45 7.01 -11.76
N ILE A 166 15.64 7.56 -11.94
CA ILE A 166 16.83 6.78 -12.32
C ILE A 166 17.60 6.37 -11.07
N ALA A 167 17.77 5.06 -10.90
CA ALA A 167 18.57 4.46 -9.86
C ALA A 167 19.80 3.76 -10.43
N CYS A 168 20.89 3.72 -9.66
CA CYS A 168 22.05 2.91 -9.98
C CYS A 168 22.02 1.62 -9.14
N THR A 169 22.09 0.48 -9.79
CA THR A 169 22.16 -0.82 -9.10
C THR A 169 23.55 -0.99 -8.45
N ARG A 170 23.67 -1.92 -7.50
CA ARG A 170 24.97 -2.28 -6.89
C ARG A 170 26.00 -2.76 -7.92
N LYS A 171 25.58 -3.19 -9.09
CA LYS A 171 26.48 -3.58 -10.21
C LYS A 171 26.85 -2.41 -11.11
N GLY A 172 26.46 -1.17 -10.76
CA GLY A 172 26.77 0.03 -11.54
C GLY A 172 25.89 0.22 -12.79
N VAL A 173 24.77 -0.47 -12.89
CA VAL A 173 23.83 -0.35 -14.03
C VAL A 173 22.73 0.65 -13.67
N GLU A 174 22.53 1.65 -14.52
CA GLU A 174 21.38 2.56 -14.39
C GLU A 174 20.07 1.88 -14.81
N VAL A 175 19.01 2.12 -14.05
CA VAL A 175 17.67 1.59 -14.26
C VAL A 175 16.64 2.70 -14.05
N ASP A 176 15.67 2.80 -14.95
CA ASP A 176 14.49 3.69 -14.77
C ASP A 176 13.42 2.95 -13.99
N LEU A 177 13.29 3.29 -12.71
CA LEU A 177 12.29 2.68 -11.80
C LEU A 177 10.86 3.18 -12.09
N ALA A 178 10.71 4.30 -12.78
CA ALA A 178 9.40 4.81 -13.16
C ALA A 178 8.83 4.06 -14.37
N GLN A 179 9.66 3.41 -15.16
CA GLN A 179 9.24 2.65 -16.33
C GLN A 179 8.97 1.20 -15.97
N VAL A 180 7.72 0.73 -16.15
CA VAL A 180 7.39 -0.68 -16.01
C VAL A 180 8.01 -1.47 -17.17
N ALA A 181 8.97 -2.32 -16.84
CA ALA A 181 9.61 -3.24 -17.79
C ALA A 181 8.74 -4.50 -18.01
N SER A 182 9.26 -5.52 -18.66
CA SER A 182 8.56 -6.81 -18.80
C SER A 182 8.72 -7.69 -17.55
N ALA A 183 7.84 -8.67 -17.38
CA ALA A 183 7.94 -9.68 -16.32
C ALA A 183 9.27 -10.48 -16.38
N ASN A 184 9.91 -10.55 -17.56
CA ASN A 184 11.22 -11.18 -17.73
C ASN A 184 12.36 -10.43 -17.04
N ALA A 185 12.14 -9.22 -16.55
CA ALA A 185 13.12 -8.49 -15.72
C ALA A 185 13.41 -9.24 -14.41
N ARG A 186 12.46 -10.02 -13.91
CA ARG A 186 12.56 -10.83 -12.68
C ARG A 186 13.04 -10.01 -11.50
N THR A 187 12.51 -8.80 -11.36
CA THR A 187 12.85 -7.87 -10.26
C THR A 187 11.63 -7.62 -9.38
N ALA A 188 11.89 -7.27 -8.14
CA ALA A 188 10.86 -6.80 -7.22
C ALA A 188 11.50 -5.87 -6.17
N GLU A 189 10.84 -4.75 -5.89
CA GLU A 189 11.36 -3.68 -5.05
C GLU A 189 10.25 -3.16 -4.13
N LYS A 190 10.53 -3.07 -2.83
CA LYS A 190 9.71 -2.33 -1.87
C LYS A 190 10.47 -1.09 -1.43
N LEU A 191 9.93 0.06 -1.79
CA LEU A 191 10.59 1.35 -1.62
C LEU A 191 9.64 2.33 -0.92
N PHE A 192 10.18 3.39 -0.31
CA PHE A 192 9.38 4.45 0.32
C PHE A 192 9.91 5.84 -0.04
N THR A 193 9.00 6.80 -0.17
CA THR A 193 9.38 8.22 -0.23
C THR A 193 9.84 8.73 1.13
N SER A 194 10.50 9.88 1.16
CA SER A 194 10.54 10.76 2.32
C SER A 194 9.15 11.36 2.56
N ARG A 195 8.97 12.13 3.64
CA ARG A 195 7.71 12.87 3.85
C ARG A 195 7.41 13.75 2.65
N LEU A 196 6.21 13.62 2.13
CA LEU A 196 5.73 14.37 0.97
C LEU A 196 5.12 15.71 1.40
N SER A 197 5.23 16.71 0.54
CA SER A 197 4.48 17.96 0.62
C SER A 197 3.28 17.98 -0.34
N LYS A 198 3.30 17.11 -1.36
CA LYS A 198 2.23 16.94 -2.35
C LYS A 198 1.72 15.50 -2.34
N GLY A 199 0.44 15.32 -2.05
CA GLY A 199 -0.20 14.00 -1.99
C GLY A 199 -0.80 13.58 -3.32
N ARG A 200 0.04 13.25 -4.31
CA ARG A 200 -0.41 12.72 -5.60
C ARG A 200 0.59 11.73 -6.15
N CYS A 201 0.10 10.59 -6.62
CA CYS A 201 0.86 9.64 -7.45
C CYS A 201 -0.05 9.07 -8.53
N ALA A 202 0.53 8.51 -9.61
CA ALA A 202 -0.26 7.98 -10.71
C ALA A 202 0.48 6.87 -11.46
N ILE A 203 -0.28 6.08 -12.22
CA ILE A 203 0.21 5.20 -13.27
C ILE A 203 -0.38 5.68 -14.59
N LEU A 204 0.48 5.97 -15.55
CA LEU A 204 0.13 6.26 -16.95
C LEU A 204 0.24 4.98 -17.74
N TYR A 205 -0.79 4.65 -18.51
CA TYR A 205 -0.80 3.47 -19.37
C TYR A 205 -0.23 3.78 -20.77
N PRO A 206 0.30 2.79 -21.48
CA PRO A 206 0.79 2.98 -22.85
C PRO A 206 -0.30 3.52 -23.77
N GLY A 207 0.10 4.40 -24.71
CA GLY A 207 -0.86 5.09 -25.61
C GLY A 207 -1.20 6.49 -25.11
N GLY A 208 -1.03 6.78 -23.80
CA GLY A 208 -1.25 8.11 -23.25
C GLY A 208 -2.72 8.46 -22.96
N ASP A 209 -3.63 7.53 -23.26
CA ASP A 209 -5.07 7.80 -23.21
C ASP A 209 -5.73 7.43 -21.87
N GLU A 210 -5.01 6.72 -20.99
CA GLU A 210 -5.55 6.32 -19.69
C GLU A 210 -4.54 6.47 -18.57
N SER A 211 -5.05 6.87 -17.42
CA SER A 211 -4.27 6.91 -16.18
C SER A 211 -5.13 6.62 -14.97
N ILE A 212 -4.48 6.13 -13.90
CA ILE A 212 -5.07 6.06 -12.58
C ILE A 212 -4.22 6.88 -11.62
N ALA A 213 -4.84 7.80 -10.90
CA ALA A 213 -4.16 8.69 -9.96
C ALA A 213 -4.76 8.53 -8.54
N LEU A 214 -3.89 8.58 -7.54
CA LEU A 214 -4.28 8.66 -6.14
C LEU A 214 -3.95 10.06 -5.62
N HIS A 215 -4.93 10.68 -4.96
CA HIS A 215 -4.78 11.97 -4.28
C HIS A 215 -5.05 11.78 -2.79
N PHE A 216 -4.22 12.38 -1.96
CA PHE A 216 -4.31 12.29 -0.49
C PHE A 216 -3.73 13.53 0.18
N ASP A 217 -4.10 13.78 1.44
CA ASP A 217 -3.55 14.87 2.23
C ASP A 217 -2.21 14.44 2.88
N PRO A 218 -1.05 14.99 2.47
CA PRO A 218 0.25 14.63 3.04
C PRO A 218 0.41 15.03 4.52
N LEU A 219 -0.45 15.89 5.06
CA LEU A 219 -0.46 16.17 6.50
C LEU A 219 -1.01 14.97 7.30
N ARG A 220 -1.79 14.11 6.68
CA ARG A 220 -2.41 12.93 7.29
C ARG A 220 -1.76 11.62 6.84
N VAL A 221 -1.34 11.60 5.58
CA VAL A 221 -0.75 10.44 4.90
C VAL A 221 0.57 10.89 4.29
N PRO A 222 1.63 11.03 5.10
CA PRO A 222 2.85 11.75 4.71
C PRO A 222 3.82 10.96 3.84
N TYR A 223 3.62 9.66 3.64
CA TYR A 223 4.53 8.81 2.89
C TYR A 223 3.81 8.07 1.76
N LEU A 224 4.58 7.60 0.81
CA LEU A 224 4.15 6.68 -0.23
C LEU A 224 5.09 5.48 -0.24
N GLY A 225 4.54 4.28 -0.04
CA GLY A 225 5.19 3.02 -0.36
C GLY A 225 5.04 2.72 -1.85
N LEU A 226 6.05 2.09 -2.43
CA LEU A 226 6.04 1.59 -3.79
C LEU A 226 6.39 0.11 -3.77
N TRP A 227 5.51 -0.73 -4.28
CA TRP A 227 5.81 -2.11 -4.63
C TRP A 227 5.89 -2.21 -6.15
N ILE A 228 7.06 -2.48 -6.68
CA ILE A 228 7.30 -2.63 -8.13
C ILE A 228 7.73 -4.07 -8.35
N CYS A 229 6.80 -4.93 -8.74
CA CYS A 229 7.07 -6.35 -8.98
C CYS A 229 6.96 -6.67 -10.46
N GLN A 230 8.07 -7.06 -11.05
CA GLN A 230 8.22 -7.38 -12.46
C GLN A 230 8.72 -8.82 -12.63
N GLY A 231 8.01 -9.77 -12.00
CA GLY A 231 8.31 -11.20 -12.07
C GLY A 231 9.34 -11.71 -11.06
N GLY A 232 9.77 -10.88 -10.08
CA GLY A 232 10.81 -11.26 -9.10
C GLY A 232 10.29 -11.81 -7.77
N TRP A 233 8.98 -11.81 -7.54
CA TRP A 233 8.39 -12.25 -6.27
C TRP A 233 7.02 -12.94 -6.51
N PRO A 234 6.64 -13.98 -5.77
CA PRO A 234 7.36 -14.63 -4.66
C PRO A 234 8.51 -15.53 -5.12
N SER A 235 8.51 -15.99 -6.35
CA SER A 235 9.62 -16.71 -6.96
C SER A 235 9.71 -16.40 -8.46
N PRO A 236 10.87 -16.59 -9.11
CA PRO A 236 11.00 -16.33 -10.54
C PRO A 236 10.07 -17.15 -11.44
N GLU A 237 9.62 -18.33 -10.98
CA GLU A 237 8.72 -19.23 -11.73
C GLU A 237 7.25 -18.78 -11.66
N ASN A 238 6.88 -18.14 -10.54
CA ASN A 238 5.51 -17.69 -10.25
C ASN A 238 5.49 -16.19 -9.90
N GLY A 239 6.38 -15.43 -10.50
CA GLY A 239 6.53 -14.01 -10.20
C GLY A 239 5.30 -13.19 -10.55
N HIS A 240 4.87 -12.36 -9.64
CA HIS A 240 3.79 -11.41 -9.85
C HIS A 240 4.25 -10.29 -10.80
N PHE A 241 3.30 -9.73 -11.53
CA PHE A 241 3.54 -8.57 -12.39
C PHE A 241 2.54 -7.48 -12.04
N THR A 242 2.98 -6.55 -11.18
CA THR A 242 2.11 -5.54 -10.59
C THR A 242 2.91 -4.36 -10.06
N VAL A 243 2.26 -3.23 -9.92
CA VAL A 243 2.74 -2.07 -9.17
C VAL A 243 1.72 -1.73 -8.10
N ALA A 244 2.16 -1.52 -6.84
CA ALA A 244 1.34 -0.86 -5.84
C ALA A 244 1.88 0.54 -5.55
N LEU A 245 0.99 1.53 -5.53
CA LEU A 245 1.23 2.86 -5.02
C LEU A 245 0.47 2.98 -3.70
N GLU A 246 1.20 3.04 -2.61
CA GLU A 246 0.68 2.81 -1.26
C GLU A 246 0.77 4.07 -0.39
N PRO A 247 -0.18 5.02 -0.48
CA PRO A 247 -0.26 6.10 0.49
C PRO A 247 -0.32 5.55 1.91
N CYS A 248 0.55 6.02 2.81
CA CYS A 248 0.67 5.46 4.16
C CYS A 248 1.03 6.52 5.20
N ASN A 249 0.68 6.24 6.47
CA ASN A 249 0.94 7.15 7.58
C ASN A 249 2.34 7.00 8.19
N GLY A 250 3.11 6.00 7.76
CA GLY A 250 4.45 5.76 8.27
C GLY A 250 5.25 4.77 7.42
N ARG A 251 6.49 4.55 7.81
CA ARG A 251 7.46 3.64 7.17
C ARG A 251 8.51 3.16 8.18
N PRO A 252 9.23 2.07 7.94
CA PRO A 252 9.08 1.08 6.87
C PRO A 252 7.87 0.16 7.09
N ASP A 253 7.79 -0.98 6.40
CA ASP A 253 6.68 -1.93 6.50
C ASP A 253 6.46 -2.49 7.91
N SER A 254 7.52 -2.66 8.69
CA SER A 254 7.46 -3.15 10.05
C SER A 254 7.08 -2.05 11.05
N LEU A 255 5.97 -2.20 11.74
CA LEU A 255 5.59 -1.28 12.82
C LEU A 255 6.69 -1.17 13.89
N ARG A 256 7.39 -2.26 14.20
CA ARG A 256 8.51 -2.26 15.14
C ARG A 256 9.60 -1.28 14.71
N GLU A 257 10.02 -1.37 13.46
CA GLU A 257 11.05 -0.50 12.89
C GLU A 257 10.56 0.95 12.78
N ALA A 258 9.29 1.14 12.41
CA ALA A 258 8.66 2.45 12.31
C ALA A 258 8.61 3.17 13.68
N ILE A 259 8.31 2.44 14.76
CA ILE A 259 8.35 2.98 16.13
C ILE A 259 9.78 3.42 16.49
N GLN A 260 10.79 2.60 16.21
CA GLN A 260 12.20 2.93 16.50
C GLN A 260 12.69 4.16 15.74
N ARG A 261 12.16 4.39 14.54
CA ARG A 261 12.48 5.55 13.69
C ARG A 261 11.61 6.77 13.97
N ASN A 262 10.58 6.64 14.83
CA ASN A 262 9.55 7.67 15.02
C ASN A 262 8.86 8.07 13.70
N GLU A 263 8.64 7.09 12.83
CA GLU A 263 8.02 7.23 11.51
C GLU A 263 6.72 6.43 11.43
N CYS A 264 5.91 6.45 12.47
CA CYS A 264 4.57 5.90 12.56
C CYS A 264 3.63 6.90 13.24
N ASP A 265 2.35 6.56 13.25
CA ASP A 265 1.36 7.35 13.95
C ASP A 265 1.02 6.75 15.33
N VAL A 266 0.51 7.56 16.25
CA VAL A 266 0.12 7.15 17.60
C VAL A 266 -1.35 7.50 17.84
N LEU A 267 -2.09 6.57 18.42
CA LEU A 267 -3.49 6.75 18.79
C LEU A 267 -3.64 6.69 20.32
N LYS A 268 -4.07 7.81 20.91
CA LYS A 268 -4.32 7.93 22.35
C LYS A 268 -5.68 7.33 22.72
N PRO A 269 -5.91 6.98 24.00
CA PRO A 269 -7.21 6.50 24.48
C PRO A 269 -8.36 7.43 24.03
N GLY A 270 -9.40 6.87 23.43
CA GLY A 270 -10.56 7.60 22.92
C GLY A 270 -10.30 8.52 21.73
N GLN A 271 -9.07 8.60 21.24
CA GLN A 271 -8.74 9.42 20.08
C GLN A 271 -9.24 8.78 18.79
N LYS A 272 -9.60 9.64 17.83
CA LYS A 272 -9.89 9.28 16.45
C LYS A 272 -8.96 10.02 15.51
N LYS A 273 -8.59 9.36 14.41
CA LYS A 273 -7.88 9.98 13.29
C LYS A 273 -8.59 9.62 12.00
N SER A 274 -8.64 10.57 11.06
CA SER A 274 -9.33 10.38 9.78
C SER A 274 -8.49 10.95 8.65
N TRP A 275 -8.60 10.32 7.48
CA TRP A 275 -7.98 10.74 6.23
C TRP A 275 -8.85 10.31 5.04
N GLU A 276 -8.47 10.78 3.86
CA GLU A 276 -9.18 10.47 2.62
C GLU A 276 -8.17 10.12 1.53
N ILE A 277 -8.53 9.19 0.68
CA ILE A 277 -7.89 8.94 -0.61
C ILE A 277 -8.95 9.07 -1.70
N ARG A 278 -8.61 9.84 -2.74
CA ARG A 278 -9.36 9.92 -3.97
C ARG A 278 -8.62 9.18 -5.06
N ILE A 279 -9.25 8.18 -5.65
CA ILE A 279 -8.73 7.42 -6.79
C ILE A 279 -9.46 7.93 -8.02
N GLU A 280 -8.72 8.51 -8.95
CA GLU A 280 -9.25 9.12 -10.16
C GLU A 280 -8.77 8.37 -11.38
N VAL A 281 -9.70 8.00 -12.25
CA VAL A 281 -9.41 7.42 -13.56
C VAL A 281 -9.61 8.51 -14.60
N SER A 282 -8.58 8.75 -15.40
CA SER A 282 -8.66 9.69 -16.54
C SER A 282 -8.52 8.92 -17.84
N PRO A 283 -9.36 9.26 -18.85
CA PRO A 283 -9.22 8.74 -20.20
C PRO A 283 -7.98 9.28 -20.88
#